data_d1325f83e8d81e4561a8d2e8037ed60a
#
_entry.id   d1325f83e8d81e4561a8d2e8037ed60a
#
_cell.length_a   1.000
_cell.length_b   1.000
_cell.length_c   1.000
_cell.angle_alpha   90.00
_cell.angle_beta   90.00
_cell.angle_gamma   90.00
#
_symmetry.space_group_name_H-M   'P 1'
#
loop_
_entity.id
_entity.type
_entity.pdbx_description
1 polymer ?
#
loop_
_entity_poly.entity_id
_entity_poly.type
_entity_poly.pdbx_seq_one_letter_code
_entity_poly.pdbx_strand_id
1 'polypeptide(L)'
;MSTKLFEKLLTNRLLPLLEDLKTLPDHQFGFRKQHSTIERIHRITHSISQTVEKKKYCSAVFLDIQQAFDKVWHEGLLYKLKKVLPHTYYSMLKSYLTNRQFMVKYADAITTTFPIEAGIPQDSVLGPLLFSIYTADLPISTGIIIATFADDTALLASHANPTIALSTLQQGLDSMEKWFHKWGFKINEKKSTHVTFTLRKQTCPQVSINNITVPNKDTVRYLGMTLDRRLTWKQHILDKSK
;
A
#
# COMPACT_ATOMS: atom_id res chain seq x y z
N MET A 1 17.92 22.53 -6.04
CA MET A 1 18.18 21.76 -7.28
C MET A 1 19.17 20.62 -7.07
N SER A 2 20.25 20.80 -6.31
CA SER A 2 21.28 19.77 -6.02
C SER A 2 20.76 18.52 -5.29
N THR A 3 19.83 18.68 -4.34
CA THR A 3 19.29 17.55 -3.54
C THR A 3 18.54 16.52 -4.40
N LYS A 4 17.66 16.95 -5.31
CA LYS A 4 16.94 16.03 -6.21
C LYS A 4 17.87 15.29 -7.17
N LEU A 5 18.96 15.92 -7.61
CA LEU A 5 19.98 15.26 -8.45
C LEU A 5 20.71 14.16 -7.66
N PHE A 6 21.13 14.46 -6.43
CA PHE A 6 21.76 13.49 -5.53
C PHE A 6 20.82 12.30 -5.26
N GLU A 7 19.56 12.57 -4.91
CA GLU A 7 18.56 11.53 -4.68
C GLU A 7 18.36 10.64 -5.91
N LYS A 8 18.30 11.24 -7.12
CA LYS A 8 18.18 10.48 -8.37
C LYS A 8 19.39 9.59 -8.65
N LEU A 9 20.61 10.10 -8.42
CA LEU A 9 21.83 9.30 -8.57
C LEU A 9 21.86 8.13 -7.58
N LEU A 10 21.48 8.39 -6.33
CA LEU A 10 21.43 7.37 -5.29
C LEU A 10 20.35 6.32 -5.60
N THR A 11 19.16 6.74 -6.00
CA THR A 11 18.07 5.83 -6.42
C THR A 11 18.50 4.92 -7.57
N ASN A 12 19.18 5.48 -8.59
CA ASN A 12 19.63 4.71 -9.75
C ASN A 12 20.69 3.64 -9.37
N ARG A 13 21.43 3.83 -8.29
CA ARG A 13 22.39 2.83 -7.77
C ARG A 13 21.74 1.82 -6.84
N LEU A 14 20.76 2.25 -6.04
CA LEU A 14 20.09 1.38 -5.07
C LEU A 14 19.10 0.41 -5.74
N LEU A 15 18.37 0.85 -6.77
CA LEU A 15 17.35 0.01 -7.42
C LEU A 15 17.91 -1.32 -7.94
N PRO A 16 19.00 -1.35 -8.77
CA PRO A 16 19.58 -2.62 -9.24
C PRO A 16 20.03 -3.51 -8.07
N LEU A 17 20.67 -2.92 -7.06
CA LEU A 17 21.12 -3.66 -5.88
C LEU A 17 19.95 -4.33 -5.12
N LEU A 18 18.84 -3.62 -4.95
CA LEU A 18 17.67 -4.15 -4.25
C LEU A 18 16.93 -5.20 -5.07
N GLU A 19 16.96 -5.08 -6.40
CA GLU A 19 16.42 -6.09 -7.34
C GLU A 19 17.26 -7.38 -7.29
N ASP A 20 18.61 -7.28 -7.35
CA ASP A 20 19.52 -8.42 -7.23
C ASP A 20 19.37 -9.14 -5.88
N LEU A 21 19.19 -8.39 -4.79
CA LEU A 21 18.96 -8.91 -3.45
C LEU A 21 17.53 -9.42 -3.23
N LYS A 22 16.63 -9.29 -4.24
CA LYS A 22 15.20 -9.63 -4.14
C LYS A 22 14.52 -9.03 -2.91
N THR A 23 14.94 -7.83 -2.51
CA THR A 23 14.42 -7.16 -1.32
C THR A 23 13.00 -6.66 -1.51
N LEU A 24 12.65 -6.24 -2.74
CA LEU A 24 11.33 -5.75 -3.08
C LEU A 24 10.44 -6.90 -3.54
N PRO A 25 9.35 -7.21 -2.83
CA PRO A 25 8.49 -8.34 -3.17
C PRO A 25 7.66 -8.08 -4.44
N ASP A 26 7.24 -9.16 -5.11
CA ASP A 26 6.50 -9.09 -6.37
C ASP A 26 5.10 -8.46 -6.26
N HIS A 27 4.54 -8.38 -5.05
CA HIS A 27 3.27 -7.71 -4.82
C HIS A 27 3.40 -6.19 -4.71
N GLN A 28 4.61 -5.64 -4.53
CA GLN A 28 4.88 -4.20 -4.50
C GLN A 28 5.21 -3.68 -5.89
N PHE A 29 4.28 -2.88 -6.45
CA PHE A 29 4.40 -2.32 -7.81
C PHE A 29 4.77 -0.83 -7.81
N GLY A 30 4.50 -0.13 -6.73
CA GLY A 30 4.79 1.29 -6.63
C GLY A 30 6.27 1.58 -6.88
N PHE A 31 6.53 2.54 -7.78
CA PHE A 31 7.84 3.11 -8.03
C PHE A 31 8.92 2.16 -8.59
N ARG A 32 8.53 1.00 -9.15
CA ARG A 32 9.43 0.09 -9.86
C ARG A 32 9.37 0.36 -11.37
N LYS A 33 10.51 0.24 -12.05
CA LYS A 33 10.56 0.29 -13.52
C LYS A 33 9.69 -0.82 -14.11
N GLN A 34 8.99 -0.51 -15.20
CA GLN A 34 8.08 -1.44 -15.89
C GLN A 34 6.86 -1.89 -15.06
N HIS A 35 6.56 -1.22 -13.92
CA HIS A 35 5.41 -1.51 -13.08
C HIS A 35 4.51 -0.27 -13.02
N SER A 36 3.43 -0.28 -13.80
CA SER A 36 2.48 0.83 -13.87
C SER A 36 1.22 0.56 -13.05
N THR A 37 0.46 1.63 -12.75
CA THR A 37 -0.88 1.51 -12.18
C THR A 37 -1.80 0.67 -13.07
N ILE A 38 -1.66 0.80 -14.40
CA ILE A 38 -2.42 0.03 -15.39
C ILE A 38 -2.14 -1.47 -15.24
N GLU A 39 -0.87 -1.86 -15.14
CA GLU A 39 -0.50 -3.27 -14.95
C GLU A 39 -1.03 -3.83 -13.63
N ARG A 40 -0.96 -3.04 -12.55
CA ARG A 40 -1.51 -3.45 -11.26
C ARG A 40 -3.02 -3.67 -11.32
N ILE A 41 -3.75 -2.72 -11.90
CA ILE A 41 -5.19 -2.84 -12.10
C ILE A 41 -5.51 -4.08 -12.96
N HIS A 42 -4.78 -4.27 -14.06
CA HIS A 42 -4.96 -5.44 -14.93
C HIS A 42 -4.78 -6.76 -14.16
N ARG A 43 -3.74 -6.89 -13.33
CA ARG A 43 -3.53 -8.12 -12.53
C ARG A 43 -4.65 -8.37 -11.52
N ILE A 44 -5.11 -7.33 -10.82
CA ILE A 44 -6.24 -7.46 -9.88
C ILE A 44 -7.52 -7.84 -10.62
N THR A 45 -7.88 -7.10 -11.65
CA THR A 45 -9.10 -7.34 -12.41
C THR A 45 -9.09 -8.70 -13.09
N HIS A 46 -7.94 -9.14 -13.60
CA HIS A 46 -7.78 -10.48 -14.14
C HIS A 46 -8.03 -11.58 -13.08
N SER A 47 -7.47 -11.43 -11.88
CA SER A 47 -7.68 -12.37 -10.77
C SER A 47 -9.15 -12.41 -10.32
N ILE A 48 -9.81 -11.25 -10.28
CA ILE A 48 -11.23 -11.15 -9.96
C ILE A 48 -12.06 -11.79 -11.06
N SER A 49 -11.79 -11.49 -12.36
CA SER A 49 -12.50 -12.05 -13.52
C SER A 49 -12.45 -13.57 -13.54
N GLN A 50 -11.25 -14.13 -13.37
CA GLN A 50 -11.07 -15.60 -13.28
C GLN A 50 -11.91 -16.23 -12.15
N THR A 51 -12.05 -15.53 -11.02
CA THR A 51 -12.86 -15.98 -9.89
C THR A 51 -14.36 -15.93 -10.22
N VAL A 52 -14.80 -14.84 -10.83
CA VAL A 52 -16.18 -14.60 -11.23
C VAL A 52 -16.63 -15.57 -12.34
N GLU A 53 -15.78 -15.82 -13.33
CA GLU A 53 -16.00 -16.80 -14.41
C GLU A 53 -16.19 -18.22 -13.86
N LYS A 54 -15.42 -18.61 -12.84
CA LYS A 54 -15.55 -19.88 -12.11
C LYS A 54 -16.77 -19.90 -11.16
N LYS A 55 -17.66 -18.90 -11.23
CA LYS A 55 -18.85 -18.76 -10.36
C LYS A 55 -18.53 -18.83 -8.87
N LYS A 56 -17.32 -18.34 -8.46
CA LYS A 56 -16.88 -18.24 -7.08
C LYS A 56 -17.16 -16.84 -6.52
N TYR A 57 -16.84 -16.65 -5.26
CA TYR A 57 -16.85 -15.35 -4.58
C TYR A 57 -15.41 -14.86 -4.43
N CYS A 58 -15.15 -13.61 -4.78
CA CYS A 58 -13.92 -12.90 -4.42
C CYS A 58 -14.28 -11.84 -3.38
N SER A 59 -13.89 -12.07 -2.14
CA SER A 59 -13.99 -11.10 -1.06
C SER A 59 -12.75 -10.23 -1.10
N ALA A 60 -12.90 -8.92 -1.25
CA ALA A 60 -11.78 -7.99 -1.40
C ALA A 60 -11.93 -6.79 -0.48
N VAL A 61 -10.84 -6.39 0.18
CA VAL A 61 -10.75 -5.15 0.96
C VAL A 61 -9.70 -4.25 0.35
N PHE A 62 -10.08 -2.99 0.18
CA PHE A 62 -9.21 -1.89 -0.24
C PHE A 62 -8.97 -1.01 0.99
N LEU A 63 -7.74 -0.96 1.45
CA LEU A 63 -7.34 -0.28 2.66
C LEU A 63 -6.97 1.18 2.38
N ASP A 64 -7.43 2.08 3.25
CA ASP A 64 -7.00 3.48 3.31
C ASP A 64 -6.03 3.62 4.49
N ILE A 65 -4.74 3.85 4.21
CA ILE A 65 -3.72 4.04 5.23
C ILE A 65 -3.56 5.53 5.50
N GLN A 66 -3.73 5.93 6.76
CA GLN A 66 -3.68 7.35 7.16
C GLN A 66 -2.25 7.88 7.03
N GLN A 67 -2.05 8.89 6.17
CA GLN A 67 -0.78 9.60 6.06
C GLN A 67 0.44 8.66 5.95
N ALA A 68 0.35 7.65 5.09
CA ALA A 68 1.30 6.55 5.03
C ALA A 68 2.76 7.02 4.92
N PHE A 69 3.06 8.00 4.05
CA PHE A 69 4.40 8.55 3.89
C PHE A 69 4.87 9.34 5.12
N ASP A 70 3.97 10.07 5.79
CA ASP A 70 4.30 10.90 6.95
C ASP A 70 4.48 10.07 8.23
N LYS A 71 3.99 8.82 8.23
CA LYS A 71 4.05 7.90 9.38
C LYS A 71 5.19 6.90 9.32
N VAL A 72 6.05 6.95 8.31
CA VAL A 72 7.23 6.08 8.25
C VAL A 72 8.17 6.40 9.40
N TRP A 73 8.26 5.52 10.39
CA TRP A 73 9.11 5.66 11.55
C TRP A 73 10.59 5.53 11.18
N HIS A 74 11.40 6.57 11.44
CA HIS A 74 12.78 6.65 10.98
C HIS A 74 13.67 5.54 11.53
N GLU A 75 13.61 5.24 12.84
CA GLU A 75 14.41 4.15 13.41
C GLU A 75 14.03 2.78 12.86
N GLY A 76 12.72 2.56 12.66
CA GLY A 76 12.21 1.35 12.03
C GLY A 76 12.68 1.21 10.58
N LEU A 77 12.68 2.30 9.81
CA LEU A 77 13.23 2.32 8.46
C LEU A 77 14.74 2.05 8.48
N LEU A 78 15.48 2.71 9.35
CA LEU A 78 16.94 2.50 9.50
C LEU A 78 17.27 1.06 9.90
N TYR A 79 16.48 0.45 10.78
CA TYR A 79 16.62 -0.96 11.12
C TYR A 79 16.47 -1.88 9.90
N LYS A 80 15.47 -1.62 9.03
CA LYS A 80 15.27 -2.39 7.79
C LYS A 80 16.38 -2.15 6.78
N LEU A 81 16.78 -0.89 6.57
CA LEU A 81 17.87 -0.51 5.68
C LEU A 81 19.20 -1.15 6.07
N LYS A 82 19.51 -1.21 7.38
CA LYS A 82 20.74 -1.84 7.89
C LYS A 82 20.83 -3.33 7.57
N LYS A 83 19.66 -4.01 7.44
CA LYS A 83 19.60 -5.44 7.13
C LYS A 83 19.85 -5.74 5.65
N VAL A 84 19.49 -4.82 4.76
CA VAL A 84 19.44 -5.09 3.32
C VAL A 84 20.53 -4.35 2.53
N LEU A 85 21.09 -3.28 3.08
CA LEU A 85 22.04 -2.45 2.35
C LEU A 85 23.48 -2.58 2.88
N PRO A 86 24.49 -2.49 1.99
CA PRO A 86 25.88 -2.29 2.36
C PRO A 86 26.05 -1.05 3.24
N HIS A 87 27.03 -1.10 4.13
CA HIS A 87 27.28 -0.07 5.15
C HIS A 87 27.37 1.35 4.58
N THR A 88 27.98 1.52 3.43
CA THR A 88 28.14 2.84 2.76
C THR A 88 26.79 3.47 2.44
N TYR A 89 25.87 2.72 1.80
CA TYR A 89 24.54 3.21 1.46
C TYR A 89 23.68 3.42 2.69
N TYR A 90 23.78 2.51 3.67
CA TYR A 90 23.11 2.68 4.96
C TYR A 90 23.53 3.98 5.65
N SER A 91 24.83 4.28 5.72
CA SER A 91 25.35 5.50 6.37
C SER A 91 24.88 6.78 5.66
N MET A 92 24.83 6.76 4.33
CA MET A 92 24.30 7.88 3.53
C MET A 92 22.81 8.12 3.83
N LEU A 93 21.99 7.05 3.83
CA LEU A 93 20.58 7.16 4.11
C LEU A 93 20.28 7.50 5.57
N LYS A 94 21.11 7.03 6.50
CA LYS A 94 21.04 7.44 7.90
C LYS A 94 21.27 8.95 8.01
N SER A 95 22.32 9.49 7.41
CA SER A 95 22.58 10.94 7.40
C SER A 95 21.44 11.74 6.74
N TYR A 96 20.83 11.20 5.69
CA TYR A 96 19.67 11.82 5.01
C TYR A 96 18.42 11.90 5.89
N LEU A 97 18.18 10.92 6.76
CA LEU A 97 16.98 10.83 7.61
C LEU A 97 17.15 11.47 8.99
N THR A 98 18.39 11.51 9.54
CA THR A 98 18.64 12.01 10.90
C THR A 98 18.86 13.52 10.93
N ASN A 99 18.69 14.11 12.13
CA ASN A 99 18.91 15.54 12.40
C ASN A 99 18.07 16.49 11.54
N ARG A 100 16.93 16.01 11.04
CA ARG A 100 15.98 16.84 10.32
C ARG A 100 15.12 17.62 11.29
N GLN A 101 14.86 18.88 10.92
CA GLN A 101 14.06 19.78 11.73
C GLN A 101 13.10 20.55 10.84
N PHE A 102 12.01 21.04 11.43
CA PHE A 102 11.06 21.92 10.77
C PHE A 102 10.72 23.11 11.68
N MET A 103 10.29 24.19 11.08
CA MET A 103 9.69 25.33 11.75
C MET A 103 8.41 25.73 11.01
N VAL A 104 7.46 26.29 11.74
CA VAL A 104 6.22 26.81 11.16
C VAL A 104 6.32 28.31 11.06
N LYS A 105 6.04 28.85 9.87
CA LYS A 105 5.92 30.30 9.64
C LYS A 105 4.43 30.63 9.39
N TYR A 106 3.91 31.58 10.16
CA TYR A 106 2.57 32.13 9.97
C TYR A 106 2.66 33.66 10.01
N ALA A 107 2.37 34.31 8.89
CA ALA A 107 2.62 35.74 8.68
C ALA A 107 4.10 36.07 9.00
N ASP A 108 4.34 36.97 9.98
CA ASP A 108 5.67 37.39 10.42
C ASP A 108 6.20 36.57 11.62
N ALA A 109 5.41 35.67 12.18
CA ALA A 109 5.78 34.86 13.32
C ALA A 109 6.42 33.53 12.81
N ILE A 110 7.54 33.15 13.45
CA ILE A 110 8.26 31.89 13.17
C ILE A 110 8.42 31.16 14.51
N THR A 111 8.08 29.86 14.52
CA THR A 111 8.28 29.02 15.70
C THR A 111 9.74 28.67 15.93
N THR A 112 10.07 28.12 17.09
CA THR A 112 11.31 27.37 17.31
C THR A 112 11.35 26.15 16.39
N THR A 113 12.54 25.55 16.22
CA THR A 113 12.72 24.34 15.44
C THR A 113 12.26 23.11 16.21
N PHE A 114 11.59 22.19 15.51
CA PHE A 114 11.14 20.90 16.04
C PHE A 114 11.81 19.75 15.28
N PRO A 115 12.20 18.65 15.96
CA PRO A 115 12.76 17.49 15.31
C PRO A 115 11.74 16.75 14.45
N ILE A 116 12.20 16.12 13.36
CA ILE A 116 11.40 15.22 12.52
C ILE A 116 11.87 13.79 12.79
N GLU A 117 11.06 13.00 13.47
CA GLU A 117 11.36 11.61 13.85
C GLU A 117 10.65 10.57 12.98
N ALA A 118 9.69 11.02 12.17
CA ALA A 118 8.93 10.20 11.24
C ALA A 118 8.67 10.96 9.94
N GLY A 119 8.28 10.21 8.93
CA GLY A 119 7.92 10.73 7.62
C GLY A 119 9.07 10.77 6.63
N ILE A 120 8.70 10.54 5.39
CA ILE A 120 9.60 10.66 4.23
C ILE A 120 9.32 11.99 3.56
N PRO A 121 10.35 12.74 3.13
CA PRO A 121 10.14 14.03 2.50
C PRO A 121 9.18 13.93 1.32
N GLN A 122 8.12 14.73 1.34
CA GLN A 122 7.24 14.88 0.19
C GLN A 122 8.05 15.42 -0.99
N ASP A 123 7.71 15.04 -2.21
CA ASP A 123 8.45 15.37 -3.45
C ASP A 123 9.91 14.86 -3.52
N SER A 124 10.33 13.98 -2.62
CA SER A 124 11.62 13.31 -2.67
C SER A 124 11.64 12.23 -3.76
N VAL A 125 12.75 12.16 -4.51
CA VAL A 125 12.97 11.08 -5.48
C VAL A 125 13.27 9.75 -4.77
N LEU A 126 13.86 9.80 -3.57
CA LEU A 126 14.14 8.64 -2.72
C LEU A 126 12.90 8.16 -1.94
N GLY A 127 11.96 9.06 -1.66
CA GLY A 127 10.81 8.77 -0.82
C GLY A 127 10.07 7.49 -1.20
N PRO A 128 9.68 7.33 -2.46
CA PRO A 128 9.01 6.13 -2.94
C PRO A 128 9.79 4.83 -2.72
N LEU A 129 11.10 4.85 -2.94
CA LEU A 129 11.96 3.70 -2.72
C LEU A 129 12.07 3.34 -1.24
N LEU A 130 12.25 4.35 -0.39
CA LEU A 130 12.31 4.16 1.07
C LEU A 130 10.99 3.60 1.61
N PHE A 131 9.84 4.09 1.12
CA PHE A 131 8.54 3.54 1.45
C PHE A 131 8.39 2.08 1.02
N SER A 132 8.84 1.74 -0.20
CA SER A 132 8.81 0.36 -0.70
C SER A 132 9.67 -0.58 0.13
N ILE A 133 10.86 -0.15 0.59
CA ILE A 133 11.71 -0.93 1.51
C ILE A 133 11.04 -1.06 2.89
N TYR A 134 10.41 0.00 3.38
CA TYR A 134 9.73 -0.01 4.67
C TYR A 134 8.56 -0.99 4.70
N THR A 135 7.84 -1.14 3.58
CA THR A 135 6.69 -2.02 3.43
C THR A 135 7.01 -3.39 2.81
N ALA A 136 8.29 -3.68 2.54
CA ALA A 136 8.70 -4.89 1.84
C ALA A 136 8.37 -6.21 2.59
N ASP A 137 8.29 -6.17 3.91
CA ASP A 137 8.01 -7.33 4.77
C ASP A 137 6.54 -7.43 5.22
N LEU A 138 5.61 -6.91 4.42
CA LEU A 138 4.19 -7.12 4.64
C LEU A 138 3.87 -8.61 4.74
N PRO A 139 3.06 -9.04 5.74
CA PRO A 139 2.76 -10.46 5.93
C PRO A 139 1.95 -11.01 4.76
N ILE A 140 2.42 -12.10 4.17
CA ILE A 140 1.72 -12.83 3.12
C ILE A 140 1.04 -14.04 3.75
N SER A 141 -0.28 -14.12 3.64
CA SER A 141 -1.07 -15.25 4.12
C SER A 141 -1.49 -16.16 2.98
N THR A 142 -1.54 -17.46 3.21
CA THR A 142 -1.97 -18.45 2.21
C THR A 142 -3.39 -18.19 1.75
N GLY A 143 -3.64 -18.25 0.45
CA GLY A 143 -4.97 -18.03 -0.14
C GLY A 143 -5.37 -16.56 -0.31
N ILE A 144 -4.46 -15.63 0.00
CA ILE A 144 -4.68 -14.20 -0.16
C ILE A 144 -3.78 -13.65 -1.27
N ILE A 145 -4.37 -12.86 -2.14
CA ILE A 145 -3.66 -12.02 -3.09
C ILE A 145 -3.52 -10.64 -2.46
N ILE A 146 -2.29 -10.19 -2.27
CA ILE A 146 -1.98 -8.83 -1.81
C ILE A 146 -1.55 -8.02 -3.03
N ALA A 147 -2.07 -6.81 -3.12
CA ALA A 147 -1.75 -5.88 -4.18
C ALA A 147 -1.47 -4.50 -3.57
N THR A 148 -0.21 -4.08 -3.61
CA THR A 148 0.21 -2.78 -3.12
C THR A 148 0.71 -1.90 -4.27
N PHE A 149 0.33 -0.63 -4.23
CA PHE A 149 0.88 0.41 -5.08
C PHE A 149 1.04 1.67 -4.22
N ALA A 150 2.26 1.89 -3.72
CA ALA A 150 2.52 2.85 -2.65
C ALA A 150 1.67 2.53 -1.41
N ASP A 151 0.83 3.48 -0.97
CA ASP A 151 -0.11 3.36 0.14
C ASP A 151 -1.42 2.66 -0.23
N ASP A 152 -1.78 2.62 -1.51
CA ASP A 152 -2.96 1.88 -1.98
C ASP A 152 -2.74 0.36 -1.82
N THR A 153 -3.43 -0.23 -0.87
CA THR A 153 -3.30 -1.66 -0.53
C THR A 153 -4.64 -2.36 -0.68
N ALA A 154 -4.65 -3.46 -1.44
CA ALA A 154 -5.81 -4.34 -1.58
C ALA A 154 -5.46 -5.78 -1.19
N LEU A 155 -6.38 -6.44 -0.48
CA LEU A 155 -6.33 -7.86 -0.14
C LEU A 155 -7.54 -8.56 -0.76
N LEU A 156 -7.32 -9.70 -1.40
CA LEU A 156 -8.36 -10.48 -2.05
C LEU A 156 -8.26 -11.95 -1.63
N ALA A 157 -9.40 -12.54 -1.29
CA ALA A 157 -9.52 -13.98 -1.06
C ALA A 157 -10.68 -14.54 -1.87
N SER A 158 -10.49 -15.71 -2.48
CA SER A 158 -11.46 -16.30 -3.41
C SER A 158 -11.82 -17.72 -3.03
N HIS A 159 -13.14 -18.01 -2.91
CA HIS A 159 -13.63 -19.36 -2.62
C HIS A 159 -15.04 -19.58 -3.19
N ALA A 160 -15.44 -20.85 -3.39
CA ALA A 160 -16.81 -21.21 -3.81
C ALA A 160 -17.85 -20.95 -2.72
N ASN A 161 -17.43 -21.00 -1.45
CA ASN A 161 -18.26 -20.69 -0.27
C ASN A 161 -17.92 -19.25 0.21
N PRO A 162 -18.90 -18.35 0.35
CA PRO A 162 -18.68 -16.96 0.76
C PRO A 162 -18.14 -16.82 2.19
N THR A 163 -18.49 -17.74 3.10
CA THR A 163 -17.99 -17.73 4.47
C THR A 163 -16.50 -18.09 4.53
N ILE A 164 -16.05 -19.02 3.70
CA ILE A 164 -14.63 -19.40 3.62
C ILE A 164 -13.83 -18.27 2.97
N ALA A 165 -14.35 -17.64 1.91
CA ALA A 165 -13.70 -16.47 1.31
C ALA A 165 -13.52 -15.36 2.34
N LEU A 166 -14.55 -15.10 3.15
CA LEU A 166 -14.48 -14.14 4.24
C LEU A 166 -13.42 -14.54 5.30
N SER A 167 -13.50 -15.75 5.85
CA SER A 167 -12.60 -16.17 6.92
C SER A 167 -11.14 -16.14 6.50
N THR A 168 -10.84 -16.50 5.25
CA THR A 168 -9.51 -16.38 4.68
C THR A 168 -9.07 -14.92 4.60
N LEU A 169 -9.94 -14.03 4.11
CA LEU A 169 -9.65 -12.60 4.04
C LEU A 169 -9.44 -11.99 5.43
N GLN A 170 -10.29 -12.35 6.42
CA GLN A 170 -10.17 -11.86 7.80
C GLN A 170 -8.84 -12.26 8.44
N GLN A 171 -8.41 -13.51 8.28
CA GLN A 171 -7.09 -13.95 8.78
C GLN A 171 -5.92 -13.12 8.22
N GLY A 172 -6.01 -12.77 6.94
CA GLY A 172 -5.02 -11.89 6.33
C GLY A 172 -5.07 -10.47 6.87
N LEU A 173 -6.28 -9.93 7.07
CA LEU A 173 -6.47 -8.62 7.69
C LEU A 173 -5.93 -8.57 9.11
N ASP A 174 -6.17 -9.60 9.93
CA ASP A 174 -5.66 -9.69 11.30
C ASP A 174 -4.13 -9.71 11.34
N SER A 175 -3.50 -10.37 10.36
CA SER A 175 -2.04 -10.38 10.21
C SER A 175 -1.49 -9.01 9.79
N MET A 176 -2.18 -8.35 8.85
CA MET A 176 -1.84 -7.00 8.40
C MET A 176 -2.02 -5.97 9.50
N GLU A 177 -3.10 -6.04 10.28
CA GLU A 177 -3.37 -5.15 11.41
C GLU A 177 -2.24 -5.18 12.44
N LYS A 178 -1.79 -6.39 12.82
CA LYS A 178 -0.63 -6.56 13.72
C LYS A 178 0.63 -5.94 13.14
N TRP A 179 0.86 -6.11 11.84
CA TRP A 179 2.01 -5.53 11.16
C TRP A 179 1.92 -4.01 11.12
N PHE A 180 0.76 -3.43 10.75
CA PHE A 180 0.55 -1.99 10.72
C PHE A 180 0.77 -1.37 12.11
N HIS A 181 0.20 -1.98 13.15
CA HIS A 181 0.40 -1.53 14.53
C HIS A 181 1.87 -1.54 14.93
N LYS A 182 2.60 -2.64 14.61
CA LYS A 182 4.04 -2.77 14.91
C LYS A 182 4.87 -1.68 14.25
N TRP A 183 4.53 -1.29 13.03
CA TRP A 183 5.31 -0.34 12.22
C TRP A 183 4.75 1.08 12.23
N GLY A 184 3.83 1.40 13.15
CA GLY A 184 3.32 2.75 13.38
C GLY A 184 2.32 3.26 12.34
N PHE A 185 1.77 2.39 11.49
CA PHE A 185 0.71 2.77 10.57
C PHE A 185 -0.67 2.67 11.20
N LYS A 186 -1.58 3.52 10.74
CA LYS A 186 -3.01 3.47 11.10
C LYS A 186 -3.85 3.27 9.86
N ILE A 187 -4.74 2.31 9.92
CA ILE A 187 -5.77 2.10 8.89
C ILE A 187 -6.94 3.03 9.20
N ASN A 188 -7.56 3.58 8.17
CA ASN A 188 -8.83 4.27 8.28
C ASN A 188 -9.95 3.29 7.93
N GLU A 189 -10.53 2.64 8.92
CA GLU A 189 -11.55 1.62 8.77
C GLU A 189 -12.78 2.16 8.05
N LYS A 190 -13.17 3.43 8.33
CA LYS A 190 -14.35 4.07 7.75
C LYS A 190 -14.19 4.42 6.27
N LYS A 191 -12.95 4.69 5.82
CA LYS A 191 -12.63 4.97 4.41
C LYS A 191 -12.24 3.70 3.66
N SER A 192 -11.73 2.68 4.35
CA SER A 192 -11.50 1.37 3.76
C SER A 192 -12.82 0.79 3.23
N THR A 193 -12.75 0.00 2.18
CA THR A 193 -13.96 -0.51 1.50
C THR A 193 -13.84 -2.01 1.26
N HIS A 194 -14.86 -2.76 1.67
CA HIS A 194 -15.04 -4.16 1.35
C HIS A 194 -15.97 -4.30 0.15
N VAL A 195 -15.61 -5.15 -0.82
CA VAL A 195 -16.42 -5.49 -1.99
C VAL A 195 -16.43 -7.00 -2.17
N THR A 196 -17.60 -7.57 -2.42
CA THR A 196 -17.73 -8.96 -2.86
C THR A 196 -17.92 -8.99 -4.37
N PHE A 197 -16.89 -9.38 -5.11
CA PHE A 197 -17.01 -9.59 -6.57
C PHE A 197 -17.60 -10.97 -6.84
N THR A 198 -18.76 -11.00 -7.48
CA THR A 198 -19.49 -12.22 -7.83
C THR A 198 -20.67 -11.93 -8.77
N LEU A 199 -21.05 -12.90 -9.61
CA LEU A 199 -22.30 -12.87 -10.39
C LEU A 199 -23.51 -13.36 -9.59
N ARG A 200 -23.29 -13.97 -8.41
CA ARG A 200 -24.37 -14.50 -7.57
C ARG A 200 -25.08 -13.36 -6.81
N LYS A 201 -26.30 -13.63 -6.37
CA LYS A 201 -27.09 -12.67 -5.56
C LYS A 201 -26.50 -12.48 -4.16
N GLN A 202 -26.06 -13.59 -3.55
CA GLN A 202 -25.45 -13.60 -2.22
C GLN A 202 -24.09 -12.89 -2.24
N THR A 203 -23.76 -12.19 -1.16
CA THR A 203 -22.45 -11.56 -0.92
C THR A 203 -21.71 -12.29 0.22
N CYS A 204 -20.42 -12.02 0.37
CA CYS A 204 -19.70 -12.44 1.55
C CYS A 204 -20.18 -11.64 2.77
N PRO A 205 -20.13 -12.22 3.98
CA PRO A 205 -20.34 -11.46 5.22
C PRO A 205 -19.32 -10.31 5.33
N GLN A 206 -19.52 -9.41 6.31
CA GLN A 206 -18.67 -8.25 6.49
C GLN A 206 -17.36 -8.60 7.19
N VAL A 207 -16.29 -7.89 6.86
CA VAL A 207 -14.98 -7.95 7.53
C VAL A 207 -14.86 -6.85 8.58
N SER A 208 -13.97 -7.04 9.55
CA SER A 208 -13.61 -6.02 10.54
C SER A 208 -12.12 -5.76 10.57
N ILE A 209 -11.75 -4.53 10.96
CA ILE A 209 -10.38 -4.08 11.22
C ILE A 209 -10.44 -3.29 12.53
N ASN A 210 -9.53 -3.55 13.49
CA ASN A 210 -9.55 -2.95 14.82
C ASN A 210 -10.92 -3.08 15.53
N ASN A 211 -11.61 -4.22 15.34
CA ASN A 211 -12.98 -4.46 15.81
C ASN A 211 -14.05 -3.52 15.23
N ILE A 212 -13.73 -2.78 14.18
CA ILE A 212 -14.66 -1.89 13.46
C ILE A 212 -15.03 -2.56 12.13
N THR A 213 -16.32 -2.67 11.87
CA THR A 213 -16.82 -3.23 10.61
C THR A 213 -16.46 -2.33 9.44
N VAL A 214 -15.80 -2.88 8.43
CA VAL A 214 -15.45 -2.17 7.21
C VAL A 214 -16.70 -1.99 6.33
N PRO A 215 -16.96 -0.77 5.80
CA PRO A 215 -18.08 -0.52 4.90
C PRO A 215 -18.09 -1.47 3.70
N ASN A 216 -19.21 -2.20 3.52
CA ASN A 216 -19.41 -3.04 2.36
C ASN A 216 -20.12 -2.23 1.25
N LYS A 217 -19.55 -2.21 0.06
CA LYS A 217 -20.07 -1.45 -1.10
C LYS A 217 -20.12 -2.32 -2.34
N ASP A 218 -20.98 -1.92 -3.29
CA ASP A 218 -21.05 -2.56 -4.62
C ASP A 218 -19.97 -2.05 -5.59
N THR A 219 -19.29 -0.94 -5.26
CA THR A 219 -18.26 -0.34 -6.06
C THR A 219 -17.11 0.16 -5.20
N VAL A 220 -15.90 0.16 -5.75
CA VAL A 220 -14.71 0.74 -5.13
C VAL A 220 -13.88 1.49 -6.16
N ARG A 221 -13.31 2.62 -5.75
CA ARG A 221 -12.29 3.33 -6.56
C ARG A 221 -10.91 2.85 -6.13
N TYR A 222 -10.13 2.33 -7.09
CA TYR A 222 -8.77 1.86 -6.86
C TYR A 222 -7.86 2.29 -8.01
N LEU A 223 -6.76 2.97 -7.71
CA LEU A 223 -5.78 3.49 -8.68
C LEU A 223 -6.44 4.26 -9.86
N GLY A 224 -7.45 5.08 -9.56
CA GLY A 224 -8.17 5.88 -10.56
C GLY A 224 -9.26 5.15 -11.34
N MET A 225 -9.45 3.85 -11.14
CA MET A 225 -10.51 3.05 -11.75
C MET A 225 -11.63 2.77 -10.77
N THR A 226 -12.88 2.81 -11.23
CA THR A 226 -14.05 2.38 -10.45
C THR A 226 -14.38 0.93 -10.82
N LEU A 227 -14.22 0.02 -9.86
CA LEU A 227 -14.52 -1.41 -10.00
C LEU A 227 -15.89 -1.69 -9.38
N ASP A 228 -16.81 -2.23 -10.15
CA ASP A 228 -18.10 -2.70 -9.65
C ASP A 228 -18.07 -4.22 -9.39
N ARG A 229 -18.95 -4.71 -8.50
CA ARG A 229 -18.99 -6.10 -8.04
C ARG A 229 -19.11 -7.16 -9.16
N ARG A 230 -19.52 -6.77 -10.35
CA ARG A 230 -19.65 -7.65 -11.53
C ARG A 230 -18.62 -7.37 -12.61
N LEU A 231 -17.72 -6.39 -12.40
CA LEU A 231 -16.75 -5.90 -13.37
C LEU A 231 -17.39 -5.50 -14.72
N THR A 232 -18.54 -4.83 -14.67
CA THR A 232 -19.22 -4.37 -15.90
C THR A 232 -18.63 -3.09 -16.47
N TRP A 233 -17.80 -2.39 -15.68
CA TRP A 233 -17.20 -1.10 -16.02
C TRP A 233 -18.21 0.05 -16.20
N LYS A 234 -19.52 -0.22 -16.05
CA LYS A 234 -20.57 0.78 -16.27
C LYS A 234 -20.34 2.05 -15.45
N GLN A 235 -20.08 1.87 -14.14
CA GLN A 235 -19.88 3.01 -13.25
C GLN A 235 -18.62 3.80 -13.62
N HIS A 236 -17.53 3.13 -13.98
CA HIS A 236 -16.29 3.79 -14.41
C HIS A 236 -16.50 4.64 -15.66
N ILE A 237 -17.22 4.10 -16.66
CA ILE A 237 -17.53 4.83 -17.89
C ILE A 237 -18.39 6.06 -17.59
N LEU A 238 -19.43 5.91 -16.74
CA LEU A 238 -20.27 7.03 -16.34
C LEU A 238 -19.50 8.11 -15.56
N ASP A 239 -18.54 7.74 -14.73
CA ASP A 239 -17.71 8.68 -13.97
C ASP A 239 -16.74 9.45 -14.87
N LYS A 240 -16.35 8.89 -16.02
CA LYS A 240 -15.44 9.51 -16.99
C LYS A 240 -16.14 10.32 -18.08
N SER A 241 -17.44 10.12 -18.27
CA SER A 241 -18.25 10.85 -19.25
C SER A 241 -18.82 12.18 -18.74
N LYS A 242 -18.59 12.49 -17.47
CA LYS A 242 -18.89 13.78 -16.81
C LYS A 242 -17.67 14.68 -16.84
#